data_db6ce4546f9f2315220e31d81615e0a9
#
_entry.id   db6ce4546f9f2315220e31d81615e0a9
#
_cell.length_a   1.000
_cell.length_b   1.000
_cell.length_c   1.000
_cell.angle_alpha   90.00
_cell.angle_beta   90.00
_cell.angle_gamma   90.00
#
_symmetry.space_group_name_H-M   'P 1'
#
loop_
_entity.id
_entity.type
_entity.pdbx_description
1 polymer ?
#
loop_
_entity_poly.entity_id
_entity_poly.type
_entity_poly.pdbx_seq_one_letter_code
_entity_poly.pdbx_strand_id
1 'polypeptide(L)'
;IGCYCISLARFIFNSEPQRVSGKMEYDPEFKTDRLCSGLLDFGDQSSTFTCATQLTPYQRVNIFGTEGRIEIEIPFNAPPDQPCRIWHQQYDKLEEINFELCDQYTIQGDLFSQAILNKTEVPTPLVDSVKNMRVLDAVINSAESDRWVTLSPAIPPD
;
A
#
# COMPACT_ATOMS: atom_id res chain seq x y z
N ILE A 1 3.71 -4.70 7.79
CA ILE A 1 3.36 -3.27 7.52
C ILE A 1 3.55 -2.97 6.03
N GLY A 2 4.68 -3.31 5.44
CA GLY A 2 5.00 -3.02 4.03
C GLY A 2 3.96 -3.48 3.01
N CYS A 3 3.23 -4.56 3.30
CA CYS A 3 2.15 -5.04 2.43
C CYS A 3 1.07 -3.98 2.14
N TYR A 4 0.78 -3.09 3.09
CA TYR A 4 -0.17 -1.99 2.89
C TYR A 4 0.36 -0.93 1.92
N CYS A 5 1.65 -0.58 2.03
CA CYS A 5 2.29 0.38 1.15
C CYS A 5 2.30 -0.13 -0.31
N ILE A 6 2.63 -1.42 -0.49
CA ILE A 6 2.63 -2.10 -1.78
C ILE A 6 1.21 -2.15 -2.36
N SER A 7 0.24 -2.59 -1.55
CA SER A 7 -1.17 -2.69 -1.97
C SER A 7 -1.72 -1.35 -2.42
N LEU A 8 -1.44 -0.27 -1.67
CA LEU A 8 -1.89 1.06 -2.01
C LEU A 8 -1.27 1.57 -3.32
N ALA A 9 0.03 1.36 -3.54
CA ALA A 9 0.68 1.75 -4.79
C ALA A 9 0.06 1.02 -6.00
N ARG A 10 -0.16 -0.29 -5.89
CA ARG A 10 -0.81 -1.11 -6.91
C ARG A 10 -2.25 -0.63 -7.19
N PHE A 11 -2.98 -0.29 -6.14
CA PHE A 11 -4.34 0.25 -6.24
C PHE A 11 -4.38 1.60 -6.98
N ILE A 12 -3.51 2.55 -6.59
CA ILE A 12 -3.48 3.89 -7.19
C ILE A 12 -3.09 3.83 -8.67
N PHE A 13 -2.07 3.04 -9.01
CA PHE A 13 -1.61 2.92 -10.40
C PHE A 13 -2.41 1.89 -11.23
N ASN A 14 -3.29 1.13 -10.58
CA ASN A 14 -4.08 0.05 -11.20
C ASN A 14 -3.21 -0.88 -12.06
N SER A 15 -2.02 -1.21 -11.58
CA SER A 15 -1.03 -2.00 -12.30
C SER A 15 -0.07 -2.70 -11.35
N GLU A 16 0.72 -3.64 -11.88
CA GLU A 16 1.77 -4.32 -11.14
C GLU A 16 3.13 -3.64 -11.41
N PRO A 17 4.01 -3.52 -10.41
CA PRO A 17 5.36 -3.01 -10.66
C PRO A 17 6.13 -3.98 -11.56
N GLN A 18 6.94 -3.40 -12.46
CA GLN A 18 7.81 -4.18 -13.36
C GLN A 18 9.05 -4.69 -12.65
N ARG A 19 9.58 -3.89 -11.72
CA ARG A 19 10.74 -4.22 -10.88
C ARG A 19 10.71 -3.46 -9.58
N VAL A 20 11.44 -3.98 -8.61
CA VAL A 20 11.50 -3.38 -7.27
C VAL A 20 12.93 -3.34 -6.76
N SER A 21 13.18 -2.38 -5.86
CA SER A 21 14.41 -2.31 -5.07
C SER A 21 14.04 -2.14 -3.61
N GLY A 22 14.69 -2.88 -2.71
CA GLY A 22 14.45 -2.88 -1.29
C GLY A 22 15.70 -2.70 -0.44
N LYS A 23 15.52 -2.14 0.75
CA LYS A 23 16.51 -2.13 1.82
C LYS A 23 15.82 -2.52 3.11
N MET A 24 16.40 -3.47 3.85
CA MET A 24 15.85 -3.97 5.10
C MET A 24 16.90 -3.92 6.22
N GLU A 25 16.41 -3.67 7.43
CA GLU A 25 17.14 -3.87 8.65
C GLU A 25 16.39 -4.83 9.57
N TYR A 26 17.15 -5.75 10.17
CA TYR A 26 16.60 -6.76 11.06
C TYR A 26 16.87 -6.44 12.51
N ASP A 27 15.93 -6.81 13.37
CA ASP A 27 16.14 -6.75 14.81
C ASP A 27 17.25 -7.74 15.21
N PRO A 28 18.25 -7.31 15.98
CA PRO A 28 19.38 -8.16 16.31
C PRO A 28 19.03 -9.33 17.26
N GLU A 29 17.96 -9.20 18.03
CA GLU A 29 17.48 -10.21 18.97
C GLU A 29 16.46 -11.15 18.32
N PHE A 30 15.38 -10.57 17.77
CA PHE A 30 14.25 -11.34 17.22
C PHE A 30 14.46 -11.82 15.78
N LYS A 31 15.45 -11.26 15.07
CA LYS A 31 15.75 -11.58 13.66
C LYS A 31 14.58 -11.32 12.70
N THR A 32 13.60 -10.53 13.11
CA THR A 32 12.50 -10.04 12.29
C THR A 32 12.86 -8.70 11.68
N ASP A 33 12.24 -8.35 10.55
CA ASP A 33 12.40 -7.03 9.92
C ASP A 33 11.87 -5.93 10.84
N ARG A 34 12.70 -4.93 11.13
CA ARG A 34 12.35 -3.77 11.94
C ARG A 34 12.17 -2.49 11.12
N LEU A 35 12.82 -2.42 9.97
CA LEU A 35 12.72 -1.31 9.02
C LEU A 35 12.82 -1.85 7.60
N CYS A 36 11.94 -1.37 6.73
CA CYS A 36 12.00 -1.65 5.30
C CYS A 36 11.73 -0.36 4.53
N SER A 37 12.59 -0.06 3.54
CA SER A 37 12.35 0.96 2.52
C SER A 37 12.34 0.29 1.16
N GLY A 38 11.39 0.69 0.31
CA GLY A 38 11.23 0.13 -1.02
C GLY A 38 11.00 1.19 -2.09
N LEU A 39 11.45 0.85 -3.31
CA LEU A 39 11.15 1.55 -4.54
C LEU A 39 10.48 0.57 -5.50
N LEU A 40 9.27 0.89 -5.93
CA LEU A 40 8.47 0.14 -6.87
C LEU A 40 8.44 0.90 -8.20
N ASP A 41 8.94 0.29 -9.27
CA ASP A 41 8.99 0.86 -10.62
C ASP A 41 7.85 0.26 -11.46
N PHE A 42 6.91 1.11 -11.87
CA PHE A 42 5.76 0.73 -12.72
C PHE A 42 5.97 1.12 -14.19
N GLY A 43 7.18 1.54 -14.57
CA GLY A 43 7.50 2.08 -15.90
C GLY A 43 7.46 3.60 -15.89
N ASP A 44 6.35 4.18 -16.30
CA ASP A 44 6.18 5.65 -16.32
C ASP A 44 5.90 6.25 -14.93
N GLN A 45 5.66 5.41 -13.94
CA GLN A 45 5.29 5.80 -12.58
C GLN A 45 6.16 5.05 -11.56
N SER A 46 6.33 5.63 -10.40
CA SER A 46 7.06 4.98 -9.30
C SER A 46 6.44 5.29 -7.95
N SER A 47 6.63 4.37 -7.01
CA SER A 47 6.27 4.56 -5.61
C SER A 47 7.45 4.26 -4.71
N THR A 48 7.63 5.06 -3.68
CA THR A 48 8.60 4.81 -2.62
C THR A 48 7.89 4.70 -1.29
N PHE A 49 8.37 3.84 -0.41
CA PHE A 49 7.85 3.74 0.94
C PHE A 49 8.95 3.44 1.95
N THR A 50 8.69 3.81 3.19
CA THR A 50 9.44 3.35 4.36
C THR A 50 8.43 2.91 5.41
N CYS A 51 8.62 1.72 5.97
CA CYS A 51 7.83 1.23 7.08
C CYS A 51 8.73 0.62 8.16
N ALA A 52 8.34 0.77 9.42
CA ALA A 52 9.11 0.29 10.55
C ALA A 52 8.21 -0.03 11.74
N THR A 53 8.70 -0.92 12.61
CA THR A 53 8.05 -1.26 13.90
C THR A 53 8.68 -0.54 15.07
N GLN A 54 9.88 0.03 14.90
CA GLN A 54 10.68 0.61 15.99
C GLN A 54 11.01 2.10 15.78
N LEU A 55 10.34 2.77 14.84
CA LEU A 55 10.42 4.23 14.70
C LEU A 55 9.26 4.91 15.42
N THR A 56 9.38 6.23 15.62
CA THR A 56 8.27 7.05 16.12
C THR A 56 7.03 6.86 15.24
N PRO A 57 5.85 6.59 15.83
CA PRO A 57 4.63 6.38 15.06
C PRO A 57 4.31 7.57 14.16
N TYR A 58 4.20 7.30 12.88
CA TYR A 58 3.81 8.28 11.87
C TYR A 58 3.26 7.56 10.64
N GLN A 59 2.18 8.09 10.08
CA GLN A 59 1.61 7.59 8.82
C GLN A 59 1.30 8.77 7.92
N ARG A 60 1.61 8.66 6.66
CA ARG A 60 1.26 9.63 5.64
C ARG A 60 1.43 9.02 4.25
N VAL A 61 0.53 9.35 3.35
CA VAL A 61 0.70 9.04 1.93
C VAL A 61 0.59 10.32 1.13
N ASN A 62 1.52 10.50 0.21
CA ASN A 62 1.51 11.60 -0.76
C ASN A 62 1.45 11.01 -2.16
N ILE A 63 0.50 11.47 -2.96
CA ILE A 63 0.32 11.09 -4.36
C ILE A 63 0.56 12.35 -5.18
N PHE A 64 1.53 12.30 -6.08
CA PHE A 64 1.91 13.42 -6.92
C PHE A 64 1.51 13.14 -8.36
N GLY A 65 0.75 14.04 -8.95
CA GLY A 65 0.41 14.06 -10.36
C GLY A 65 0.92 15.33 -11.04
N THR A 66 0.80 15.39 -12.35
CA THR A 66 1.24 16.55 -13.15
C THR A 66 0.40 17.81 -12.91
N GLU A 67 -0.85 17.66 -12.46
CA GLU A 67 -1.79 18.77 -12.24
C GLU A 67 -2.06 19.06 -10.76
N GLY A 68 -1.56 18.22 -9.85
CA GLY A 68 -1.79 18.39 -8.43
C GLY A 68 -1.25 17.25 -7.58
N ARG A 69 -1.59 17.30 -6.30
CA ARG A 69 -1.24 16.24 -5.34
C ARG A 69 -2.41 15.92 -4.41
N ILE A 70 -2.36 14.71 -3.88
CA ILE A 70 -3.24 14.29 -2.78
C ILE A 70 -2.36 13.86 -1.61
N GLU A 71 -2.72 14.29 -0.42
CA GLU A 71 -2.11 13.85 0.83
C GLU A 71 -3.16 13.16 1.69
N ILE A 72 -2.86 11.95 2.19
CA ILE A 72 -3.74 11.18 3.06
C ILE A 72 -3.13 11.15 4.46
N GLU A 73 -3.89 11.60 5.45
CA GLU A 73 -3.39 11.78 6.83
C GLU A 73 -3.08 10.45 7.51
N ILE A 74 -4.05 9.55 7.57
CA ILE A 74 -3.91 8.21 8.19
C ILE A 74 -4.42 7.16 7.19
N PRO A 75 -3.52 6.64 6.32
CA PRO A 75 -3.95 5.85 5.18
C PRO A 75 -4.39 4.42 5.51
N PHE A 76 -3.93 3.82 6.63
CA PHE A 76 -4.08 2.37 6.80
C PHE A 76 -4.91 1.94 8.00
N ASN A 77 -4.86 2.67 9.11
CA ASN A 77 -5.57 2.30 10.34
C ASN A 77 -6.20 3.53 10.98
N ALA A 78 -6.97 4.25 10.19
CA ALA A 78 -7.70 5.41 10.66
C ALA A 78 -8.57 5.02 11.88
N PRO A 79 -8.52 5.80 12.98
CA PRO A 79 -9.31 5.52 14.16
C PRO A 79 -10.82 5.69 13.85
N PRO A 80 -11.70 4.83 14.39
CA PRO A 80 -13.13 4.86 14.09
C PRO A 80 -13.85 6.03 14.76
N ASP A 81 -13.23 6.71 15.71
CA ASP A 81 -13.78 7.79 16.54
C ASP A 81 -13.31 9.19 16.12
N GLN A 82 -12.54 9.30 15.04
CA GLN A 82 -12.05 10.55 14.51
C GLN A 82 -12.27 10.65 13.00
N PRO A 83 -12.59 11.85 12.46
CA PRO A 83 -12.71 12.05 11.03
C PRO A 83 -11.37 11.79 10.32
N CYS A 84 -11.42 11.11 9.18
CA CYS A 84 -10.26 11.01 8.29
C CYS A 84 -10.18 12.24 7.40
N ARG A 85 -8.95 12.68 7.12
CA ARG A 85 -8.71 13.84 6.27
C ARG A 85 -7.81 13.50 5.11
N ILE A 86 -8.12 14.11 3.97
CA ILE A 86 -7.21 14.21 2.84
C ILE A 86 -7.09 15.68 2.42
N TRP A 87 -5.95 16.04 1.87
CA TRP A 87 -5.76 17.32 1.23
C TRP A 87 -5.56 17.10 -0.26
N HIS A 88 -6.36 17.81 -1.04
CA HIS A 88 -6.22 17.88 -2.50
C HIS A 88 -5.68 19.25 -2.87
N GLN A 89 -4.54 19.29 -3.51
CA GLN A 89 -3.94 20.51 -4.02
C GLN A 89 -3.89 20.46 -5.53
N GLN A 90 -4.47 21.48 -6.17
CA GLN A 90 -4.36 21.70 -7.60
C GLN A 90 -3.89 23.15 -7.82
N TYR A 91 -2.71 23.30 -8.39
CA TYR A 91 -2.01 24.58 -8.50
C TYR A 91 -1.88 25.26 -7.13
N ASP A 92 -2.39 26.50 -6.97
CA ASP A 92 -2.36 27.26 -5.72
C ASP A 92 -3.57 26.99 -4.80
N LYS A 93 -4.48 26.14 -5.22
CA LYS A 93 -5.67 25.81 -4.42
C LYS A 93 -5.40 24.55 -3.61
N LEU A 94 -5.52 24.69 -2.29
CA LEU A 94 -5.51 23.56 -1.36
C LEU A 94 -6.91 23.40 -0.79
N GLU A 95 -7.46 22.22 -0.92
CA GLU A 95 -8.76 21.82 -0.38
C GLU A 95 -8.55 20.72 0.67
N GLU A 96 -9.14 20.91 1.85
CA GLU A 96 -9.21 19.88 2.87
C GLU A 96 -10.57 19.18 2.75
N ILE A 97 -10.55 17.86 2.61
CA ILE A 97 -11.73 17.01 2.51
C ILE A 97 -11.78 16.14 3.76
N ASN A 98 -12.85 16.29 4.52
CA ASN A 98 -13.12 15.52 5.72
C ASN A 98 -14.14 14.42 5.41
N PHE A 99 -13.86 13.21 5.88
CA PHE A 99 -14.76 12.08 5.79
C PHE A 99 -15.49 11.88 7.12
N GLU A 100 -16.75 11.41 7.03
CA GLU A 100 -17.52 11.06 8.21
C GLU A 100 -16.85 9.91 8.98
N LEU A 101 -17.20 9.82 10.26
CA LEU A 101 -16.73 8.73 11.12
C LEU A 101 -17.16 7.38 10.56
N CYS A 102 -16.21 6.47 10.44
CA CYS A 102 -16.50 5.11 10.02
C CYS A 102 -15.51 4.12 10.63
N ASP A 103 -15.98 2.91 10.90
CA ASP A 103 -15.12 1.80 11.27
C ASP A 103 -14.83 0.93 10.05
N GLN A 104 -13.61 1.05 9.54
CA GLN A 104 -13.16 0.29 8.37
C GLN A 104 -13.26 -1.23 8.56
N TYR A 105 -13.07 -1.73 9.77
CA TYR A 105 -13.12 -3.17 10.05
C TYR A 105 -14.55 -3.70 10.04
N THR A 106 -15.51 -2.92 10.55
CA THR A 106 -16.93 -3.23 10.43
C THR A 106 -17.35 -3.23 8.97
N ILE A 107 -16.97 -2.20 8.19
CA ILE A 107 -17.28 -2.12 6.76
C ILE A 107 -16.70 -3.31 6.00
N GLN A 108 -15.45 -3.68 6.28
CA GLN A 108 -14.79 -4.84 5.67
C GLN A 108 -15.54 -6.14 5.97
N GLY A 109 -15.93 -6.36 7.23
CA GLY A 109 -16.69 -7.53 7.67
C GLY A 109 -18.06 -7.62 7.00
N ASP A 110 -18.76 -6.49 6.91
CA ASP A 110 -20.07 -6.41 6.28
C ASP A 110 -20.00 -6.69 4.78
N LEU A 111 -19.05 -6.09 4.07
CA LEU A 111 -18.88 -6.31 2.63
C LEU A 111 -18.55 -7.78 2.33
N PHE A 112 -17.70 -8.41 3.13
CA PHE A 112 -17.40 -9.83 2.98
C PHE A 112 -18.62 -10.70 3.25
N SER A 113 -19.35 -10.41 4.32
CA SER A 113 -20.59 -11.13 4.68
C SER A 113 -21.66 -11.00 3.59
N GLN A 114 -21.82 -9.80 3.03
CA GLN A 114 -22.76 -9.56 1.92
C GLN A 114 -22.34 -10.33 0.66
N ALA A 115 -21.06 -10.41 0.34
CA ALA A 115 -20.59 -11.18 -0.79
C ALA A 115 -20.95 -12.67 -0.66
N ILE A 116 -20.80 -13.25 0.54
CA ILE A 116 -21.20 -14.63 0.82
C ILE A 116 -22.73 -14.81 0.68
N LEU A 117 -23.51 -13.95 1.32
CA LEU A 117 -24.97 -14.05 1.32
C LEU A 117 -25.57 -13.90 -0.08
N ASN A 118 -25.01 -12.98 -0.86
CA ASN A 118 -25.47 -12.68 -2.22
C ASN A 118 -24.80 -13.56 -3.29
N LYS A 119 -23.83 -14.39 -2.91
CA LYS A 119 -23.03 -15.22 -3.83
C LYS A 119 -22.36 -14.39 -4.93
N THR A 120 -21.83 -13.24 -4.56
CA THR A 120 -21.08 -12.33 -5.44
C THR A 120 -19.58 -12.44 -5.16
N GLU A 121 -18.77 -11.88 -6.03
CA GLU A 121 -17.34 -11.76 -5.80
C GLU A 121 -17.06 -10.86 -4.58
N VAL A 122 -15.98 -11.17 -3.87
CA VAL A 122 -15.49 -10.34 -2.76
C VAL A 122 -14.85 -9.06 -3.31
N PRO A 123 -14.89 -7.93 -2.58
CA PRO A 123 -14.29 -6.66 -3.04
C PRO A 123 -12.81 -6.75 -3.38
N THR A 124 -12.07 -7.60 -2.65
CA THR A 124 -10.65 -7.87 -2.92
C THR A 124 -10.47 -9.37 -3.10
N PRO A 125 -10.36 -9.85 -4.35
CA PRO A 125 -10.22 -11.28 -4.61
C PRO A 125 -8.86 -11.82 -4.16
N LEU A 126 -8.80 -13.12 -3.86
CA LEU A 126 -7.59 -13.80 -3.39
C LEU A 126 -6.39 -13.61 -4.34
N VAL A 127 -6.65 -13.55 -5.64
CA VAL A 127 -5.60 -13.33 -6.65
C VAL A 127 -4.88 -11.99 -6.42
N ASP A 128 -5.57 -10.96 -5.95
CA ASP A 128 -4.94 -9.68 -5.61
C ASP A 128 -3.98 -9.81 -4.43
N SER A 129 -4.37 -10.55 -3.40
CA SER A 129 -3.50 -10.84 -2.25
C SER A 129 -2.25 -11.62 -2.67
N VAL A 130 -2.38 -12.60 -3.58
CA VAL A 130 -1.23 -13.35 -4.12
C VAL A 130 -0.29 -12.42 -4.89
N LYS A 131 -0.83 -11.52 -5.72
CA LYS A 131 -0.03 -10.53 -6.44
C LYS A 131 0.71 -9.60 -5.48
N ASN A 132 0.03 -9.14 -4.42
CA ASN A 132 0.65 -8.29 -3.41
C ASN A 132 1.81 -8.99 -2.70
N MET A 133 1.65 -10.26 -2.33
CA MET A 133 2.70 -11.06 -1.71
C MET A 133 3.90 -11.28 -2.63
N ARG A 134 3.68 -11.50 -3.94
CA ARG A 134 4.78 -11.61 -4.91
C ARG A 134 5.66 -10.35 -4.96
N VAL A 135 5.04 -9.18 -4.89
CA VAL A 135 5.79 -7.90 -4.83
C VAL A 135 6.58 -7.79 -3.52
N LEU A 136 5.96 -8.20 -2.39
CA LEU A 136 6.61 -8.22 -1.09
C LEU A 136 7.84 -9.13 -1.08
N ASP A 137 7.71 -10.37 -1.58
CA ASP A 137 8.81 -11.32 -1.70
C ASP A 137 9.93 -10.76 -2.60
N ALA A 138 9.57 -10.07 -3.67
CA ALA A 138 10.55 -9.44 -4.56
C ALA A 138 11.31 -8.29 -3.85
N VAL A 139 10.66 -7.51 -2.99
CA VAL A 139 11.31 -6.47 -2.18
C VAL A 139 12.30 -7.10 -1.18
N ILE A 140 11.92 -8.22 -0.53
CA ILE A 140 12.80 -8.96 0.37
C ILE A 140 14.02 -9.49 -0.39
N ASN A 141 13.80 -10.18 -1.51
CA ASN A 141 14.87 -10.71 -2.35
C ASN A 141 15.82 -9.60 -2.87
N SER A 142 15.26 -8.43 -3.18
CA SER A 142 16.06 -7.28 -3.57
C SER A 142 16.95 -6.78 -2.43
N ALA A 143 16.41 -6.68 -1.22
CA ALA A 143 17.16 -6.25 -0.04
C ALA A 143 18.29 -7.23 0.32
N GLU A 144 18.06 -8.54 0.17
CA GLU A 144 19.05 -9.58 0.44
C GLU A 144 20.16 -9.66 -0.61
N SER A 145 19.81 -9.44 -1.88
CA SER A 145 20.74 -9.51 -3.00
C SER A 145 21.44 -8.18 -3.33
N ASP A 146 20.99 -7.08 -2.74
CA ASP A 146 21.40 -5.69 -3.04
C ASP A 146 21.28 -5.34 -4.54
N ARG A 147 20.21 -5.80 -5.17
CA ARG A 147 19.92 -5.66 -6.61
C ARG A 147 18.44 -5.39 -6.87
N TRP A 148 18.17 -4.79 -8.01
CA TRP A 148 16.82 -4.76 -8.56
C TRP A 148 16.32 -6.16 -8.86
N VAL A 149 15.07 -6.43 -8.48
CA VAL A 149 14.35 -7.67 -8.83
C VAL A 149 13.25 -7.34 -9.83
N THR A 150 13.32 -7.95 -11.00
CA THR A 150 12.28 -7.83 -12.03
C THR A 150 11.15 -8.81 -11.72
N LEU A 151 9.93 -8.31 -11.77
CA LEU A 151 8.72 -9.11 -11.61
C LEU A 151 8.30 -9.64 -12.99
N SER A 152 8.24 -10.95 -13.14
CA SER A 152 7.66 -11.56 -14.34
C SER A 152 6.19 -11.16 -14.48
N PRO A 153 5.65 -11.00 -15.70
CA PRO A 153 4.22 -10.82 -15.91
C PRO A 153 3.41 -11.86 -15.12
N ALA A 154 2.26 -11.44 -14.61
CA ALA A 154 1.38 -12.34 -13.89
C ALA A 154 1.11 -13.58 -14.75
N ILE A 155 1.16 -14.78 -14.13
CA ILE A 155 0.70 -16.01 -14.78
C ILE A 155 -0.75 -15.74 -15.18
N PRO A 156 -1.12 -15.92 -16.47
CA PRO A 156 -2.52 -15.78 -16.87
C PRO A 156 -3.37 -16.74 -16.02
N PRO A 157 -4.59 -16.37 -15.65
CA PRO A 157 -5.51 -17.33 -15.04
C PRO A 157 -5.72 -18.50 -16.01
N ASP A 158 -5.62 -19.72 -15.48
CA ASP A 158 -6.01 -20.95 -16.19
C ASP A 158 -7.51 -20.96 -16.50
#